data_99bbc5066091682cc359e2ec40550d3d
#
_entry.id   99bbc5066091682cc359e2ec40550d3d
#
_cell.length_a   1.000
_cell.length_b   1.000
_cell.length_c   1.000
_cell.angle_alpha   90.00
_cell.angle_beta   90.00
_cell.angle_gamma   90.00
#
_symmetry.space_group_name_H-M   'P 1'
#
loop_
_entity.id
_entity.type
_entity.pdbx_description
1 polymer ?
#
loop_
_entity_poly.entity_id
_entity_poly.type
_entity_poly.pdbx_seq_one_letter_code
_entity_poly.pdbx_strand_id
1 'polypeptide(L)'
;MNETLTMLTPSYMKGFKCIGPKCEESCCYAWNVDLDKKTYKKYKTNQNEKLRPLFQTMINRRHNNKSDVNYAKIKMDSNKGCPFLDENKLCNIHKELGEGYLSNTCSSYPRYTRQVDGMLEQSATISCPEVARLALLNKEGIILEHIEVDKNSRISINNGLNTEGYLLANRLEKYFWDIRIFNISLLQNRNYSLDDRVIIMGIVYKKIEKLNHEGNNRDIPAMLNAMNDLMKEDSLKEQLKGIPKNTAIQMKITKELTDKKVLSGVGSERYLECVIETLNGLGFIEGAKLEDVVEKYDDNYNKYFKTYIEEKQYILENYLVNEYFRELMPFGSFNTIWDSYIYIVSIYSMIKLHLIGMSGYHHGLEDELTLKLIQSFSRVVVHTPSYIQSIIKLIKDSGFDSLAHMSILIKS
;
A
#
# COMPACT_ATOMS: atom_id res chain seq x y z
N MET A 1 4.58 -32.91 -20.13
CA MET A 1 4.77 -32.31 -18.79
C MET A 1 4.42 -30.84 -18.93
N ASN A 2 3.46 -30.32 -18.14
CA ASN A 2 3.18 -28.87 -18.15
C ASN A 2 4.41 -28.16 -17.61
N GLU A 3 4.98 -27.25 -18.39
CA GLU A 3 6.08 -26.42 -17.90
C GLU A 3 5.52 -25.45 -16.84
N THR A 4 6.09 -25.50 -15.65
CA THR A 4 5.74 -24.60 -14.54
C THR A 4 6.79 -23.50 -14.36
N LEU A 5 6.37 -22.40 -13.75
CA LEU A 5 7.22 -21.29 -13.31
C LEU A 5 7.10 -21.19 -11.79
N THR A 6 8.22 -20.98 -11.12
CA THR A 6 8.23 -20.72 -9.69
C THR A 6 7.90 -19.23 -9.43
N MET A 7 7.02 -18.97 -8.47
CA MET A 7 6.58 -17.63 -8.10
C MET A 7 6.62 -17.48 -6.57
N LEU A 8 7.24 -16.40 -6.07
CA LEU A 8 7.22 -16.03 -4.66
C LEU A 8 5.94 -15.25 -4.37
N THR A 9 5.18 -15.66 -3.34
CA THR A 9 3.89 -15.05 -3.03
C THR A 9 3.58 -15.11 -1.54
N PRO A 10 2.85 -14.12 -0.98
CA PRO A 10 2.29 -14.22 0.36
C PRO A 10 1.26 -15.36 0.45
N SER A 11 1.29 -16.11 1.56
CA SER A 11 0.44 -17.28 1.78
C SER A 11 -1.06 -17.00 1.68
N TYR A 12 -1.51 -15.78 2.02
CA TYR A 12 -2.91 -15.36 1.90
C TYR A 12 -3.44 -15.42 0.46
N MET A 13 -2.55 -15.34 -0.53
CA MET A 13 -2.94 -15.41 -1.95
C MET A 13 -3.58 -16.73 -2.34
N LYS A 14 -3.25 -17.83 -1.65
CA LYS A 14 -3.90 -19.14 -1.88
C LYS A 14 -5.39 -19.12 -1.57
N GLY A 15 -5.79 -18.35 -0.57
CA GLY A 15 -7.18 -18.20 -0.16
C GLY A 15 -7.99 -17.21 -1.00
N PHE A 16 -7.30 -16.39 -1.81
CA PHE A 16 -7.97 -15.30 -2.52
C PHE A 16 -8.87 -15.81 -3.65
N LYS A 17 -10.17 -15.49 -3.51
CA LYS A 17 -11.19 -15.60 -4.57
C LYS A 17 -12.05 -14.36 -4.56
N CYS A 18 -12.34 -13.81 -5.76
CA CYS A 18 -13.24 -12.66 -5.86
C CYS A 18 -14.64 -13.02 -5.34
N ILE A 19 -15.16 -12.24 -4.39
CA ILE A 19 -16.47 -12.46 -3.76
C ILE A 19 -17.64 -11.85 -4.57
N GLY A 20 -17.35 -11.22 -5.71
CA GLY A 20 -18.35 -10.73 -6.67
C GLY A 20 -19.33 -9.74 -6.05
N PRO A 21 -20.67 -10.00 -6.12
CA PRO A 21 -21.69 -9.07 -5.66
C PRO A 21 -21.68 -8.80 -4.14
N LYS A 22 -21.04 -9.67 -3.36
CA LYS A 22 -20.90 -9.52 -1.90
C LYS A 22 -19.82 -8.50 -1.52
N CYS A 23 -19.09 -7.95 -2.52
CA CYS A 23 -18.01 -7.00 -2.26
C CYS A 23 -18.57 -5.65 -1.83
N GLU A 24 -18.12 -5.13 -0.70
CA GLU A 24 -18.56 -3.86 -0.11
C GLU A 24 -18.14 -2.66 -0.95
N GLU A 25 -17.03 -2.78 -1.67
CA GLU A 25 -16.53 -1.73 -2.55
C GLU A 25 -16.03 -2.31 -3.87
N SER A 26 -16.90 -2.26 -4.88
CA SER A 26 -16.57 -2.83 -6.19
C SER A 26 -15.34 -2.17 -6.83
N CYS A 27 -14.44 -3.00 -7.36
CA CYS A 27 -13.29 -2.54 -8.14
C CYS A 27 -13.66 -1.90 -9.49
N CYS A 28 -14.91 -1.99 -9.91
CA CYS A 28 -15.41 -1.45 -11.17
C CYS A 28 -15.94 -0.01 -11.07
N TYR A 29 -15.54 0.72 -10.01
CA TYR A 29 -15.93 2.11 -9.79
C TYR A 29 -14.71 3.02 -9.61
N ALA A 30 -14.85 4.25 -10.10
CA ALA A 30 -13.98 5.39 -9.80
C ALA A 30 -12.48 5.22 -10.13
N TRP A 31 -12.13 4.41 -11.12
CA TRP A 31 -10.76 4.29 -11.59
C TRP A 31 -10.64 4.20 -13.12
N ASN A 32 -9.43 4.37 -13.63
CA ASN A 32 -9.18 4.28 -15.06
C ASN A 32 -8.91 2.83 -15.45
N VAL A 33 -9.73 2.28 -16.34
CA VAL A 33 -9.49 0.97 -16.94
C VAL A 33 -8.86 1.16 -18.32
N ASP A 34 -7.55 0.90 -18.37
CA ASP A 34 -6.81 0.92 -19.61
C ASP A 34 -6.97 -0.41 -20.37
N LEU A 35 -7.03 -0.30 -21.69
CA LEU A 35 -7.13 -1.42 -22.61
C LEU A 35 -5.86 -1.50 -23.44
N ASP A 36 -5.25 -2.66 -23.46
CA ASP A 36 -4.18 -2.96 -24.40
C ASP A 36 -4.73 -3.09 -25.83
N LYS A 37 -3.84 -2.98 -26.81
CA LYS A 37 -4.19 -2.99 -28.24
C LYS A 37 -4.87 -4.29 -28.68
N LYS A 38 -4.47 -5.44 -28.11
CA LYS A 38 -5.04 -6.75 -28.41
C LYS A 38 -6.49 -6.83 -27.91
N THR A 39 -6.73 -6.43 -26.67
CA THR A 39 -8.07 -6.38 -26.07
C THR A 39 -8.97 -5.37 -26.81
N TYR A 40 -8.44 -4.18 -27.13
CA TYR A 40 -9.20 -3.20 -27.94
C TYR A 40 -9.65 -3.78 -29.29
N LYS A 41 -8.76 -4.48 -30.01
CA LYS A 41 -9.12 -5.13 -31.28
C LYS A 41 -10.21 -6.19 -31.09
N LYS A 42 -10.07 -7.06 -30.05
CA LYS A 42 -11.10 -8.06 -29.70
C LYS A 42 -12.48 -7.42 -29.48
N TYR A 43 -12.54 -6.28 -28.79
CA TYR A 43 -13.80 -5.58 -28.53
C TYR A 43 -14.39 -4.95 -29.79
N LYS A 44 -13.56 -4.35 -30.64
CA LYS A 44 -14.02 -3.73 -31.90
C LYS A 44 -14.58 -4.73 -32.91
N THR A 45 -14.14 -5.97 -32.92
CA THR A 45 -14.60 -7.02 -33.82
C THR A 45 -15.66 -7.93 -33.21
N ASN A 46 -16.00 -7.73 -31.93
CA ASN A 46 -16.93 -8.60 -31.21
C ASN A 46 -18.37 -8.41 -31.73
N GLN A 47 -19.09 -9.51 -31.92
CA GLN A 47 -20.44 -9.55 -32.48
C GLN A 47 -21.52 -9.88 -31.42
N ASN A 48 -21.14 -9.96 -30.11
CA ASN A 48 -22.14 -10.17 -29.06
C ASN A 48 -23.18 -9.04 -29.05
N GLU A 49 -24.44 -9.38 -29.19
CA GLU A 49 -25.55 -8.40 -29.38
C GLU A 49 -25.68 -7.43 -28.21
N LYS A 50 -25.46 -7.89 -26.97
CA LYS A 50 -25.55 -7.05 -25.77
C LYS A 50 -24.35 -6.11 -25.61
N LEU A 51 -23.13 -6.60 -25.91
CA LEU A 51 -21.89 -5.90 -25.61
C LEU A 51 -21.41 -5.00 -26.78
N ARG A 52 -21.75 -5.35 -28.03
CA ARG A 52 -21.32 -4.60 -29.22
C ARG A 52 -21.66 -3.10 -29.16
N PRO A 53 -22.89 -2.67 -28.79
CA PRO A 53 -23.20 -1.26 -28.66
C PRO A 53 -22.34 -0.54 -27.63
N LEU A 54 -22.09 -1.19 -26.47
CA LEU A 54 -21.24 -0.66 -25.41
C LEU A 54 -19.77 -0.57 -25.83
N PHE A 55 -19.26 -1.58 -26.54
CA PHE A 55 -17.89 -1.54 -27.06
C PHE A 55 -17.67 -0.41 -28.08
N GLN A 56 -18.72 -0.02 -28.82
CA GLN A 56 -18.64 1.07 -29.78
C GLN A 56 -18.68 2.44 -29.12
N THR A 57 -19.48 2.63 -28.06
CA THR A 57 -19.78 3.93 -27.44
C THR A 57 -18.95 4.23 -26.20
N MET A 58 -18.59 3.19 -25.42
CA MET A 58 -17.96 3.35 -24.10
C MET A 58 -16.46 3.09 -24.10
N ILE A 59 -15.84 2.95 -25.26
CA ILE A 59 -14.38 2.77 -25.36
C ILE A 59 -13.77 3.91 -26.17
N ASN A 60 -12.91 4.68 -25.51
CA ASN A 60 -12.18 5.80 -26.10
C ASN A 60 -10.75 5.39 -26.42
N ARG A 61 -10.36 5.53 -27.69
CA ARG A 61 -8.96 5.35 -28.11
C ARG A 61 -8.11 6.50 -27.56
N ARG A 62 -6.92 6.18 -27.02
CA ARG A 62 -5.96 7.22 -26.64
C ARG A 62 -5.27 7.79 -27.88
N HIS A 63 -5.16 9.12 -27.95
CA HIS A 63 -4.43 9.82 -29.00
C HIS A 63 -3.04 10.25 -28.52
N ASN A 64 -2.93 10.71 -27.28
CA ASN A 64 -1.68 11.14 -26.64
C ASN A 64 -1.14 10.05 -25.72
N ASN A 65 0.18 9.94 -25.60
CA ASN A 65 0.91 8.96 -24.76
C ASN A 65 0.45 7.51 -24.99
N LYS A 66 0.17 7.17 -26.23
CA LYS A 66 -0.33 5.87 -26.64
C LYS A 66 0.82 4.85 -26.67
N SER A 67 0.59 3.72 -26.02
CA SER A 67 1.43 2.53 -26.14
C SER A 67 0.56 1.30 -26.44
N ASP A 68 1.19 0.17 -26.78
CA ASP A 68 0.42 -1.06 -27.04
C ASP A 68 -0.23 -1.60 -25.75
N VAL A 69 0.26 -1.25 -24.56
CA VAL A 69 -0.35 -1.58 -23.27
C VAL A 69 -1.43 -0.59 -22.84
N ASN A 70 -1.32 0.69 -23.22
CA ASN A 70 -2.26 1.76 -22.90
C ASN A 70 -2.87 2.34 -24.18
N TYR A 71 -3.56 1.51 -24.95
CA TYR A 71 -4.05 1.84 -26.29
C TYR A 71 -5.39 2.57 -26.30
N ALA A 72 -6.27 2.20 -25.40
CA ALA A 72 -7.60 2.77 -25.23
C ALA A 72 -7.98 2.77 -23.75
N LYS A 73 -9.12 3.35 -23.41
CA LYS A 73 -9.68 3.34 -22.05
C LYS A 73 -11.20 3.15 -22.08
N ILE A 74 -11.73 2.54 -21.03
CA ILE A 74 -13.17 2.49 -20.80
C ILE A 74 -13.64 3.86 -20.29
N LYS A 75 -14.70 4.40 -20.90
CA LYS A 75 -15.39 5.61 -20.45
C LYS A 75 -16.35 5.20 -19.34
N MET A 76 -16.09 5.63 -18.12
CA MET A 76 -17.00 5.42 -16.99
C MET A 76 -18.29 6.22 -17.18
N ASP A 77 -19.38 5.77 -16.58
CA ASP A 77 -20.66 6.46 -16.58
C ASP A 77 -20.65 7.75 -15.71
N SER A 78 -21.77 8.44 -15.62
CA SER A 78 -21.92 9.66 -14.81
C SER A 78 -21.68 9.43 -13.31
N ASN A 79 -21.93 8.20 -12.84
CA ASN A 79 -21.75 7.80 -11.44
C ASN A 79 -20.37 7.17 -11.22
N LYS A 80 -19.43 7.32 -12.16
CA LYS A 80 -18.08 6.73 -12.14
C LYS A 80 -18.09 5.20 -12.16
N GLY A 81 -19.19 4.54 -12.50
CA GLY A 81 -19.32 3.11 -12.66
C GLY A 81 -18.82 2.62 -14.03
N CYS A 82 -18.37 1.38 -14.07
CA CYS A 82 -18.03 0.72 -15.34
C CYS A 82 -19.34 0.41 -16.12
N PRO A 83 -19.47 0.84 -17.40
CA PRO A 83 -20.68 0.63 -18.18
C PRO A 83 -20.94 -0.84 -18.52
N PHE A 84 -20.00 -1.73 -18.23
CA PHE A 84 -20.12 -3.16 -18.44
C PHE A 84 -20.60 -3.92 -17.21
N LEU A 85 -21.02 -3.24 -16.12
CA LEU A 85 -21.68 -3.87 -14.98
C LEU A 85 -23.15 -4.17 -15.31
N ASP A 86 -23.62 -5.31 -14.82
CA ASP A 86 -25.06 -5.62 -14.77
C ASP A 86 -25.70 -5.06 -13.49
N GLU A 87 -27.00 -5.26 -13.34
CA GLU A 87 -27.79 -4.88 -12.16
C GLU A 87 -27.30 -5.50 -10.84
N ASN A 88 -26.67 -6.67 -10.94
CA ASN A 88 -26.06 -7.37 -9.80
C ASN A 88 -24.58 -6.96 -9.56
N LYS A 89 -24.12 -5.88 -10.18
CA LYS A 89 -22.72 -5.39 -10.09
C LYS A 89 -21.67 -6.41 -10.59
N LEU A 90 -22.08 -7.34 -11.48
CA LEU A 90 -21.19 -8.30 -12.14
C LEU A 90 -20.77 -7.79 -13.53
N CYS A 91 -19.57 -8.16 -13.95
CA CYS A 91 -19.01 -7.76 -15.23
C CYS A 91 -19.65 -8.55 -16.37
N ASN A 92 -20.42 -7.90 -17.23
CA ASN A 92 -21.04 -8.52 -18.42
C ASN A 92 -19.98 -9.04 -19.41
N ILE A 93 -18.80 -8.41 -19.51
CA ILE A 93 -17.73 -8.94 -20.37
C ILE A 93 -17.30 -10.31 -19.86
N HIS A 94 -17.09 -10.44 -18.55
CA HIS A 94 -16.70 -11.72 -17.96
C HIS A 94 -17.80 -12.78 -18.09
N LYS A 95 -19.05 -12.39 -17.84
CA LYS A 95 -20.22 -13.25 -17.88
C LYS A 95 -20.52 -13.79 -19.27
N GLU A 96 -20.48 -12.93 -20.28
CA GLU A 96 -20.88 -13.28 -21.66
C GLU A 96 -19.72 -13.83 -22.52
N LEU A 97 -18.46 -13.40 -22.26
CA LEU A 97 -17.32 -13.72 -23.09
C LEU A 97 -16.18 -14.44 -22.36
N GLY A 98 -16.27 -14.52 -21.04
CA GLY A 98 -15.26 -15.18 -20.19
C GLY A 98 -14.03 -14.31 -19.89
N GLU A 99 -13.15 -14.82 -19.01
CA GLU A 99 -11.96 -14.13 -18.51
C GLU A 99 -11.00 -13.71 -19.64
N GLY A 100 -10.89 -14.49 -20.69
CA GLY A 100 -10.01 -14.22 -21.84
C GLY A 100 -10.32 -12.93 -22.60
N TYR A 101 -11.49 -12.31 -22.35
CA TYR A 101 -11.90 -11.02 -22.90
C TYR A 101 -11.70 -9.84 -21.94
N LEU A 102 -11.35 -10.09 -20.68
CA LEU A 102 -11.02 -8.99 -19.76
C LEU A 102 -9.73 -8.27 -20.22
N SER A 103 -9.64 -6.96 -19.95
CA SER A 103 -8.38 -6.23 -20.12
C SER A 103 -7.31 -6.75 -19.15
N ASN A 104 -6.05 -6.43 -19.41
CA ASN A 104 -4.98 -6.77 -18.47
C ASN A 104 -5.26 -6.18 -17.08
N THR A 105 -5.73 -4.93 -17.01
CA THR A 105 -6.12 -4.28 -15.77
C THR A 105 -7.20 -5.06 -15.02
N CYS A 106 -8.28 -5.45 -15.72
CA CYS A 106 -9.41 -6.16 -15.08
C CYS A 106 -9.09 -7.59 -14.69
N SER A 107 -8.24 -8.29 -15.46
CA SER A 107 -7.85 -9.68 -15.16
C SER A 107 -6.79 -9.79 -14.08
N SER A 108 -5.91 -8.78 -13.93
CA SER A 108 -4.86 -8.80 -12.92
C SER A 108 -5.34 -8.33 -11.56
N TYR A 109 -6.19 -7.29 -11.47
CA TYR A 109 -6.64 -6.76 -10.18
C TYR A 109 -7.28 -7.84 -9.30
N PRO A 110 -6.97 -7.91 -8.02
CA PRO A 110 -6.08 -7.04 -7.23
C PRO A 110 -4.60 -7.45 -7.21
N ARG A 111 -4.20 -8.39 -8.06
CA ARG A 111 -2.86 -8.96 -8.11
C ARG A 111 -1.86 -7.98 -8.71
N TYR A 112 -0.68 -7.92 -8.09
CA TYR A 112 0.50 -7.22 -8.59
C TYR A 112 1.61 -8.24 -8.80
N THR A 113 2.04 -8.42 -10.03
CA THR A 113 3.14 -9.32 -10.38
C THR A 113 4.36 -8.48 -10.75
N ARG A 114 5.48 -8.83 -10.16
CA ARG A 114 6.79 -8.24 -10.36
C ARG A 114 7.76 -9.29 -10.85
N GLN A 115 8.91 -8.88 -11.34
CA GLN A 115 10.00 -9.78 -11.66
C GLN A 115 11.29 -9.28 -11.01
N VAL A 116 11.93 -10.11 -10.20
CA VAL A 116 13.20 -9.80 -9.54
C VAL A 116 14.19 -10.89 -9.92
N ASP A 117 15.30 -10.51 -10.56
CA ASP A 117 16.35 -11.42 -11.01
C ASP A 117 15.82 -12.64 -11.79
N GLY A 118 14.81 -12.42 -12.63
CA GLY A 118 14.16 -13.48 -13.40
C GLY A 118 13.05 -14.24 -12.66
N MET A 119 12.99 -14.18 -11.33
CA MET A 119 11.96 -14.81 -10.52
C MET A 119 10.68 -13.96 -10.50
N LEU A 120 9.53 -14.60 -10.61
CA LEU A 120 8.25 -13.93 -10.46
C LEU A 120 7.89 -13.76 -8.98
N GLU A 121 7.36 -12.60 -8.65
CA GLU A 121 6.76 -12.29 -7.36
C GLU A 121 5.35 -11.78 -7.54
N GLN A 122 4.40 -12.30 -6.77
CA GLN A 122 3.02 -11.84 -6.85
C GLN A 122 2.47 -11.56 -5.46
N SER A 123 1.94 -10.37 -5.27
CA SER A 123 1.14 -9.99 -4.10
C SER A 123 -0.20 -9.43 -4.55
N ALA A 124 -1.00 -8.95 -3.61
CA ALA A 124 -2.22 -8.22 -3.95
C ALA A 124 -2.31 -6.90 -3.18
N THR A 125 -3.06 -5.95 -3.75
CA THR A 125 -3.31 -4.66 -3.09
C THR A 125 -4.40 -4.78 -2.05
N ILE A 126 -4.16 -4.15 -0.90
CA ILE A 126 -5.12 -4.07 0.21
C ILE A 126 -6.38 -3.24 -0.15
N SER A 127 -6.37 -2.54 -1.28
CA SER A 127 -7.56 -1.84 -1.79
C SER A 127 -8.73 -2.76 -2.15
N CYS A 128 -8.50 -4.07 -2.26
CA CYS A 128 -9.55 -5.07 -2.42
C CYS A 128 -10.05 -5.52 -1.02
N PRO A 129 -11.37 -5.41 -0.71
CA PRO A 129 -11.90 -5.80 0.59
C PRO A 129 -11.57 -7.24 1.00
N GLU A 130 -11.62 -8.18 0.06
CA GLU A 130 -11.32 -9.58 0.34
C GLU A 130 -9.82 -9.81 0.60
N VAL A 131 -8.95 -9.14 -0.15
CA VAL A 131 -7.51 -9.18 0.16
C VAL A 131 -7.22 -8.56 1.52
N ALA A 132 -7.89 -7.45 1.87
CA ALA A 132 -7.74 -6.83 3.18
C ALA A 132 -8.08 -7.82 4.31
N ARG A 133 -9.21 -8.55 4.21
CA ARG A 133 -9.57 -9.57 5.21
C ARG A 133 -8.52 -10.68 5.32
N LEU A 134 -8.13 -11.25 4.20
CA LEU A 134 -7.21 -12.39 4.15
C LEU A 134 -5.80 -12.02 4.63
N ALA A 135 -5.31 -10.86 4.24
CA ALA A 135 -3.96 -10.42 4.57
C ALA A 135 -3.87 -9.83 5.98
N LEU A 136 -4.79 -8.91 6.33
CA LEU A 136 -4.66 -8.12 7.55
C LEU A 136 -5.06 -8.89 8.81
N LEU A 137 -6.07 -9.78 8.73
CA LEU A 137 -6.54 -10.54 9.89
C LEU A 137 -5.73 -11.81 10.17
N ASN A 138 -4.66 -12.07 9.42
CA ASN A 138 -3.78 -13.20 9.70
C ASN A 138 -2.88 -12.91 10.91
N LYS A 139 -3.19 -13.52 12.06
CA LYS A 139 -2.45 -13.35 13.32
C LYS A 139 -1.00 -13.85 13.25
N GLU A 140 -0.73 -14.83 12.39
CA GLU A 140 0.60 -15.40 12.22
C GLU A 140 1.55 -14.49 11.41
N GLY A 141 1.02 -13.42 10.83
CA GLY A 141 1.78 -12.53 9.97
C GLY A 141 1.77 -12.95 8.49
N ILE A 142 2.45 -12.19 7.66
CA ILE A 142 2.59 -12.49 6.23
C ILE A 142 3.76 -13.46 6.04
N ILE A 143 3.47 -14.67 5.62
CA ILE A 143 4.46 -15.69 5.25
C ILE A 143 4.64 -15.66 3.74
N LEU A 144 5.89 -15.56 3.28
CA LEU A 144 6.25 -15.65 1.87
C LEU A 144 6.61 -17.10 1.53
N GLU A 145 6.08 -17.59 0.42
CA GLU A 145 6.28 -18.97 -0.02
C GLU A 145 6.43 -19.05 -1.54
N HIS A 146 7.13 -20.09 -1.99
CA HIS A 146 7.23 -20.40 -3.41
C HIS A 146 6.06 -21.30 -3.82
N ILE A 147 5.43 -20.94 -4.93
CA ILE A 147 4.39 -21.75 -5.57
C ILE A 147 4.76 -22.04 -7.02
N GLU A 148 4.26 -23.17 -7.53
CA GLU A 148 4.37 -23.49 -8.95
C GLU A 148 3.12 -22.98 -9.69
N VAL A 149 3.31 -22.25 -10.78
CA VAL A 149 2.24 -21.75 -11.64
C VAL A 149 2.43 -22.27 -13.07
N ASP A 150 1.33 -22.56 -13.76
CA ASP A 150 1.38 -22.97 -15.17
C ASP A 150 1.97 -21.82 -16.00
N LYS A 151 2.98 -22.13 -16.82
CA LYS A 151 3.65 -21.18 -17.72
C LYS A 151 2.69 -20.48 -18.70
N ASN A 152 1.58 -21.15 -19.03
CA ASN A 152 0.53 -20.63 -19.91
C ASN A 152 -0.47 -19.73 -19.18
N SER A 153 -0.36 -19.59 -17.84
CA SER A 153 -1.22 -18.68 -17.07
C SER A 153 -1.06 -17.25 -17.56
N ARG A 154 -2.18 -16.52 -17.60
CA ARG A 154 -2.16 -15.10 -17.97
C ARG A 154 -1.55 -14.28 -16.84
N ILE A 155 -0.27 -13.98 -16.94
CA ILE A 155 0.49 -13.19 -15.99
C ILE A 155 0.78 -11.82 -16.61
N SER A 156 0.41 -10.74 -15.91
CA SER A 156 0.73 -9.38 -16.30
C SER A 156 1.81 -8.84 -15.37
N ILE A 157 3.05 -8.74 -15.86
CA ILE A 157 4.17 -8.20 -15.09
C ILE A 157 4.08 -6.68 -15.10
N ASN A 158 3.98 -6.06 -13.91
CA ASN A 158 3.85 -4.62 -13.74
C ASN A 158 5.19 -3.89 -13.93
N ASN A 159 6.23 -4.36 -13.28
CA ASN A 159 7.61 -3.91 -13.41
C ASN A 159 8.54 -4.95 -12.78
N GLY A 160 9.84 -4.68 -12.75
CA GLY A 160 10.82 -5.57 -12.16
C GLY A 160 12.05 -4.84 -11.67
N LEU A 161 12.91 -5.58 -11.00
CA LEU A 161 14.21 -5.16 -10.52
C LEU A 161 15.24 -6.22 -10.92
N ASN A 162 16.40 -5.77 -11.39
CA ASN A 162 17.57 -6.62 -11.56
C ASN A 162 18.62 -6.17 -10.54
N THR A 163 19.02 -7.08 -9.68
CA THR A 163 20.02 -6.82 -8.63
C THR A 163 21.38 -7.42 -9.00
N GLU A 164 21.44 -8.21 -10.06
CA GLU A 164 22.63 -8.86 -10.56
C GLU A 164 23.17 -8.14 -11.79
N GLY A 165 24.47 -8.20 -11.99
CA GLY A 165 25.13 -7.68 -13.17
C GLY A 165 26.32 -6.77 -12.86
N TYR A 166 27.26 -6.76 -13.78
CA TYR A 166 28.53 -6.00 -13.64
C TYR A 166 28.32 -4.49 -13.40
N LEU A 167 27.30 -3.91 -14.03
CA LEU A 167 27.00 -2.48 -13.89
C LEU A 167 26.46 -2.11 -12.51
N LEU A 168 26.05 -3.09 -11.70
CA LEU A 168 25.48 -2.91 -10.36
C LEU A 168 26.50 -3.14 -9.25
N ALA A 169 27.76 -3.47 -9.58
CA ALA A 169 28.78 -3.88 -8.61
C ALA A 169 28.95 -2.90 -7.40
N ASN A 170 28.77 -1.60 -7.67
CA ASN A 170 28.90 -0.53 -6.66
C ASN A 170 27.57 0.16 -6.33
N ARG A 171 26.43 -0.36 -6.80
CA ARG A 171 25.12 0.25 -6.59
C ARG A 171 24.39 -0.43 -5.42
N LEU A 172 23.53 0.32 -4.77
CA LEU A 172 22.72 -0.17 -3.64
C LEU A 172 21.79 -1.32 -4.03
N GLU A 173 21.30 -1.34 -5.27
CA GLU A 173 20.38 -2.37 -5.78
C GLU A 173 20.97 -3.79 -5.68
N LYS A 174 22.31 -3.91 -5.70
CA LYS A 174 22.99 -5.20 -5.46
C LYS A 174 22.65 -5.82 -4.11
N TYR A 175 22.35 -4.98 -3.11
CA TYR A 175 22.05 -5.40 -1.73
C TYR A 175 20.54 -5.45 -1.46
N PHE A 176 19.73 -5.49 -2.50
CA PHE A 176 18.26 -5.52 -2.38
C PHE A 176 17.76 -6.64 -1.47
N TRP A 177 18.25 -7.86 -1.71
CA TRP A 177 17.81 -9.03 -0.95
C TRP A 177 18.20 -8.93 0.53
N ASP A 178 19.43 -8.52 0.83
CA ASP A 178 19.88 -8.33 2.23
C ASP A 178 19.01 -7.31 2.96
N ILE A 179 18.79 -6.14 2.33
CA ILE A 179 18.00 -5.04 2.90
C ILE A 179 16.53 -5.46 3.03
N ARG A 180 15.97 -6.12 2.03
CA ARG A 180 14.57 -6.53 2.01
C ARG A 180 14.25 -7.59 3.06
N ILE A 181 15.07 -8.63 3.14
CA ILE A 181 14.92 -9.71 4.13
C ILE A 181 15.03 -9.12 5.54
N PHE A 182 16.04 -8.29 5.78
CA PHE A 182 16.21 -7.62 7.06
C PHE A 182 14.94 -6.81 7.44
N ASN A 183 14.44 -5.96 6.55
CA ASN A 183 13.32 -5.08 6.88
C ASN A 183 11.98 -5.83 7.03
N ILE A 184 11.73 -6.89 6.24
CA ILE A 184 10.55 -7.74 6.44
C ILE A 184 10.63 -8.43 7.80
N SER A 185 11.80 -9.00 8.15
CA SER A 185 12.03 -9.61 9.45
C SER A 185 11.90 -8.60 10.60
N LEU A 186 12.41 -7.38 10.43
CA LEU A 186 12.27 -6.29 11.39
C LEU A 186 10.80 -5.92 11.59
N LEU A 187 10.03 -5.72 10.52
CA LEU A 187 8.61 -5.38 10.61
C LEU A 187 7.79 -6.46 11.33
N GLN A 188 8.25 -7.72 11.31
CA GLN A 188 7.62 -8.85 11.98
C GLN A 188 8.23 -9.19 13.34
N ASN A 189 9.23 -8.43 13.80
CA ASN A 189 9.88 -8.65 15.11
C ASN A 189 9.03 -8.11 16.27
N ARG A 190 8.09 -8.89 16.75
CA ARG A 190 7.14 -8.53 17.81
C ARG A 190 7.77 -8.33 19.20
N ASN A 191 9.08 -8.46 19.35
CA ASN A 191 9.80 -8.05 20.56
C ASN A 191 9.88 -6.52 20.72
N TYR A 192 9.56 -5.78 19.67
CA TYR A 192 9.48 -4.32 19.62
C TYR A 192 8.06 -3.87 19.24
N SER A 193 7.64 -2.71 19.74
CA SER A 193 6.41 -2.08 19.23
C SER A 193 6.54 -1.79 17.73
N LEU A 194 5.43 -1.72 17.01
CA LEU A 194 5.49 -1.42 15.57
C LEU A 194 6.08 -0.03 15.30
N ASP A 195 5.82 0.93 16.19
CA ASP A 195 6.46 2.26 16.17
C ASP A 195 7.99 2.12 16.20
N ASP A 196 8.51 1.35 17.14
CA ASP A 196 9.96 1.15 17.29
C ASP A 196 10.56 0.45 16.07
N ARG A 197 9.87 -0.55 15.49
CA ARG A 197 10.32 -1.25 14.27
C ARG A 197 10.46 -0.28 13.09
N VAL A 198 9.48 0.60 12.91
CA VAL A 198 9.53 1.59 11.83
C VAL A 198 10.63 2.63 12.09
N ILE A 199 10.89 3.02 13.35
CA ILE A 199 12.00 3.90 13.71
C ILE A 199 13.35 3.21 13.45
N ILE A 200 13.52 1.94 13.85
CA ILE A 200 14.73 1.16 13.57
C ILE A 200 14.99 1.07 12.07
N MET A 201 13.95 0.87 11.25
CA MET A 201 14.09 0.91 9.78
C MET A 201 14.71 2.24 9.31
N GLY A 202 14.28 3.36 9.86
CA GLY A 202 14.86 4.68 9.54
C GLY A 202 16.32 4.80 9.96
N ILE A 203 16.70 4.27 11.12
CA ILE A 203 18.10 4.23 11.58
C ILE A 203 18.94 3.41 10.60
N VAL A 204 18.45 2.25 10.16
CA VAL A 204 19.13 1.38 9.20
C VAL A 204 19.30 2.09 7.85
N TYR A 205 18.26 2.76 7.36
CA TYR A 205 18.36 3.47 6.09
C TYR A 205 19.36 4.63 6.14
N LYS A 206 19.43 5.38 7.25
CA LYS A 206 20.47 6.40 7.42
C LYS A 206 21.89 5.83 7.45
N LYS A 207 22.06 4.65 8.05
CA LYS A 207 23.37 3.95 8.00
C LYS A 207 23.70 3.49 6.59
N ILE A 208 22.73 2.97 5.82
CA ILE A 208 22.93 2.58 4.42
C ILE A 208 23.26 3.79 3.56
N GLU A 209 22.53 4.92 3.72
CA GLU A 209 22.84 6.16 2.99
C GLU A 209 24.28 6.64 3.26
N LYS A 210 24.73 6.56 4.53
CA LYS A 210 26.10 6.90 4.91
C LYS A 210 27.12 5.99 4.23
N LEU A 211 26.95 4.68 4.29
CA LEU A 211 27.83 3.71 3.62
C LEU A 211 27.88 3.93 2.11
N ASN A 212 26.75 4.21 1.50
CA ASN A 212 26.67 4.49 0.07
C ASN A 212 27.42 5.78 -0.31
N HIS A 213 27.28 6.84 0.49
CA HIS A 213 28.00 8.10 0.26
C HIS A 213 29.52 7.96 0.42
N GLU A 214 29.96 7.09 1.33
CA GLU A 214 31.35 6.78 1.58
C GLU A 214 31.94 5.77 0.57
N GLY A 215 31.12 5.20 -0.33
CA GLY A 215 31.54 4.16 -1.29
C GLY A 215 31.75 2.78 -0.66
N ASN A 216 31.23 2.55 0.54
CA ASN A 216 31.43 1.36 1.36
C ASN A 216 30.22 0.39 1.32
N ASN A 217 29.50 0.31 0.21
CA ASN A 217 28.30 -0.52 0.09
C ASN A 217 28.51 -2.00 0.42
N ARG A 218 29.74 -2.52 0.22
CA ARG A 218 30.12 -3.90 0.60
C ARG A 218 29.93 -4.21 2.07
N ASP A 219 29.89 -3.20 2.93
CA ASP A 219 29.77 -3.36 4.39
C ASP A 219 28.29 -3.42 4.83
N ILE A 220 27.32 -3.24 3.91
CA ILE A 220 25.89 -3.29 4.21
C ILE A 220 25.47 -4.61 4.89
N PRO A 221 25.83 -5.82 4.39
CA PRO A 221 25.43 -7.06 5.06
C PRO A 221 25.98 -7.17 6.49
N ALA A 222 27.24 -6.77 6.71
CA ALA A 222 27.85 -6.76 8.05
C ALA A 222 27.16 -5.77 8.99
N MET A 223 26.79 -4.58 8.49
CA MET A 223 26.03 -3.57 9.25
C MET A 223 24.63 -4.08 9.62
N LEU A 224 23.93 -4.76 8.70
CA LEU A 224 22.62 -5.36 8.98
C LEU A 224 22.71 -6.47 10.05
N ASN A 225 23.74 -7.31 10.00
CA ASN A 225 23.99 -8.32 11.02
C ASN A 225 24.26 -7.70 12.39
N ALA A 226 25.10 -6.67 12.44
CA ALA A 226 25.38 -5.92 13.68
C ALA A 226 24.10 -5.27 14.25
N MET A 227 23.18 -4.80 13.39
CA MET A 227 21.88 -4.29 13.82
C MET A 227 20.99 -5.41 14.39
N ASN A 228 20.99 -6.60 13.77
CA ASN A 228 20.28 -7.77 14.32
C ASN A 228 20.79 -8.15 15.73
N ASP A 229 22.09 -8.07 15.94
CA ASP A 229 22.68 -8.36 17.26
C ASP A 229 22.30 -7.27 18.28
N LEU A 230 22.39 -6.00 17.90
CA LEU A 230 21.96 -4.88 18.74
C LEU A 230 20.48 -4.97 19.14
N MET A 231 19.61 -5.46 18.27
CA MET A 231 18.20 -5.67 18.59
C MET A 231 17.93 -6.77 19.61
N LYS A 232 18.91 -7.59 19.94
CA LYS A 232 18.81 -8.59 21.04
C LYS A 232 19.09 -7.96 22.41
N GLU A 233 19.67 -6.76 22.42
CA GLU A 233 20.06 -6.06 23.64
C GLU A 233 18.94 -5.13 24.14
N ASP A 234 18.75 -5.06 25.46
CA ASP A 234 17.76 -4.16 26.07
C ASP A 234 18.16 -2.68 25.96
N SER A 235 19.45 -2.38 25.75
CA SER A 235 19.97 -1.03 25.59
C SER A 235 19.32 -0.26 24.44
N LEU A 236 19.03 -0.93 23.31
CA LEU A 236 18.34 -0.31 22.19
C LEU A 236 16.88 0.04 22.55
N LYS A 237 16.18 -0.82 23.28
CA LYS A 237 14.81 -0.56 23.75
C LYS A 237 14.75 0.68 24.65
N GLU A 238 15.72 0.83 25.55
CA GLU A 238 15.77 2.01 26.43
C GLU A 238 16.04 3.30 25.65
N GLN A 239 16.92 3.26 24.64
CA GLN A 239 17.15 4.41 23.75
C GLN A 239 15.88 4.80 22.98
N LEU A 240 15.14 3.82 22.46
CA LEU A 240 13.89 4.07 21.73
C LEU A 240 12.79 4.64 22.64
N LYS A 241 12.72 4.23 23.90
CA LYS A 241 11.79 4.84 24.88
C LYS A 241 12.10 6.32 25.15
N GLY A 242 13.36 6.72 25.07
CA GLY A 242 13.79 8.11 25.24
C GLY A 242 13.42 9.05 24.08
N ILE A 243 12.88 8.56 22.97
CA ILE A 243 12.44 9.41 21.86
C ILE A 243 11.20 10.20 22.29
N PRO A 244 11.24 11.54 22.19
CA PRO A 244 10.14 12.37 22.66
C PRO A 244 8.91 12.24 21.78
N LYS A 245 7.74 12.28 22.38
CA LYS A 245 6.45 12.44 21.71
C LYS A 245 6.19 13.91 21.42
N ASN A 246 5.52 14.19 20.32
CA ASN A 246 4.97 15.50 20.01
C ASN A 246 3.65 15.36 19.25
N THR A 247 2.59 15.12 19.99
CA THR A 247 1.24 14.89 19.45
C THR A 247 0.77 16.03 18.57
N ALA A 248 1.06 17.29 18.96
CA ALA A 248 0.63 18.47 18.19
C ALA A 248 1.28 18.51 16.79
N ILE A 249 2.59 18.25 16.69
CA ILE A 249 3.30 18.19 15.40
C ILE A 249 2.80 16.98 14.59
N GLN A 250 2.70 15.81 15.22
CA GLN A 250 2.21 14.59 14.58
C GLN A 250 0.84 14.82 13.93
N MET A 251 -0.11 15.34 14.69
CA MET A 251 -1.47 15.62 14.22
C MET A 251 -1.49 16.69 13.13
N LYS A 252 -0.75 17.78 13.28
CA LYS A 252 -0.69 18.86 12.28
C LYS A 252 -0.25 18.30 10.93
N ILE A 253 0.86 17.57 10.89
CA ILE A 253 1.42 17.04 9.63
C ILE A 253 0.50 15.99 9.04
N THR A 254 0.06 15.00 9.82
CA THR A 254 -0.79 13.92 9.31
C THR A 254 -2.16 14.41 8.85
N LYS A 255 -2.71 15.42 9.51
CA LYS A 255 -3.93 16.10 9.05
C LYS A 255 -3.69 16.83 7.74
N GLU A 256 -2.59 17.57 7.59
CA GLU A 256 -2.25 18.28 6.34
C GLU A 256 -2.12 17.29 5.16
N LEU A 257 -1.50 16.14 5.39
CA LEU A 257 -1.45 15.06 4.39
C LEU A 257 -2.86 14.58 4.01
N THR A 258 -3.73 14.36 5.00
CA THR A 258 -5.12 13.94 4.78
C THR A 258 -5.91 15.00 4.01
N ASP A 259 -5.84 16.27 4.43
CA ASP A 259 -6.52 17.40 3.78
C ASP A 259 -6.10 17.53 2.32
N LYS A 260 -4.80 17.43 2.04
CA LYS A 260 -4.25 17.44 0.67
C LYS A 260 -4.86 16.33 -0.19
N LYS A 261 -5.09 15.14 0.38
CA LYS A 261 -5.75 14.04 -0.34
C LYS A 261 -7.22 14.35 -0.59
N VAL A 262 -7.95 14.81 0.41
CA VAL A 262 -9.37 15.15 0.30
C VAL A 262 -9.58 16.24 -0.74
N LEU A 263 -8.78 17.32 -0.70
CA LEU A 263 -8.84 18.43 -1.65
C LEU A 263 -8.47 18.02 -3.08
N SER A 264 -7.61 17.03 -3.27
CA SER A 264 -7.27 16.49 -4.60
C SER A 264 -8.38 15.61 -5.20
N GLY A 265 -9.42 15.33 -4.44
CA GLY A 265 -10.54 14.47 -4.79
C GLY A 265 -10.39 13.05 -4.28
N VAL A 266 -11.48 12.55 -3.72
CA VAL A 266 -11.61 11.18 -3.19
C VAL A 266 -12.67 10.44 -3.99
N GLY A 267 -12.29 9.29 -4.53
CA GLY A 267 -13.19 8.41 -5.32
C GLY A 267 -13.85 7.30 -4.48
N SER A 268 -13.73 7.34 -3.14
CA SER A 268 -14.30 6.34 -2.23
C SER A 268 -15.14 7.02 -1.15
N GLU A 269 -16.43 6.74 -1.14
CA GLU A 269 -17.35 7.22 -0.09
C GLU A 269 -16.97 6.63 1.26
N ARG A 270 -16.58 5.35 1.29
CA ARG A 270 -16.12 4.67 2.50
C ARG A 270 -14.93 5.38 3.16
N TYR A 271 -13.98 5.89 2.37
CA TYR A 271 -12.87 6.66 2.92
C TYR A 271 -13.29 8.03 3.42
N LEU A 272 -14.19 8.72 2.72
CA LEU A 272 -14.75 9.99 3.19
C LEU A 272 -15.50 9.84 4.52
N GLU A 273 -16.27 8.77 4.69
CA GLU A 273 -16.91 8.44 5.96
C GLU A 273 -15.85 8.29 7.07
N CYS A 274 -14.79 7.50 6.84
CA CYS A 274 -13.71 7.34 7.82
C CYS A 274 -13.02 8.68 8.16
N VAL A 275 -12.82 9.57 7.18
CA VAL A 275 -12.27 10.92 7.44
C VAL A 275 -13.22 11.74 8.30
N ILE A 276 -14.52 11.75 8.01
CA ILE A 276 -15.51 12.47 8.79
C ILE A 276 -15.59 11.93 10.24
N GLU A 277 -15.63 10.60 10.38
CA GLU A 277 -15.60 9.93 11.68
C GLU A 277 -14.34 10.31 12.48
N THR A 278 -13.18 10.35 11.79
CA THR A 278 -11.89 10.79 12.38
C THR A 278 -11.97 12.23 12.90
N LEU A 279 -12.41 13.17 12.06
CA LEU A 279 -12.46 14.59 12.43
C LEU A 279 -13.43 14.83 13.58
N ASN A 280 -14.59 14.18 13.56
CA ASN A 280 -15.57 14.26 14.66
C ASN A 280 -15.02 13.66 15.95
N GLY A 281 -14.39 12.48 15.89
CA GLY A 281 -13.80 11.82 17.05
C GLY A 281 -12.65 12.63 17.68
N LEU A 282 -11.89 13.38 16.87
CA LEU A 282 -10.84 14.28 17.34
C LEU A 282 -11.36 15.67 17.71
N GLY A 283 -12.64 15.99 17.45
CA GLY A 283 -13.21 17.29 17.72
C GLY A 283 -12.73 18.42 16.82
N PHE A 284 -12.33 18.09 15.57
CA PHE A 284 -12.06 19.12 14.57
C PHE A 284 -13.37 19.73 14.06
N ILE A 285 -13.86 20.70 14.81
CA ILE A 285 -15.02 21.52 14.45
C ILE A 285 -14.56 22.96 14.20
N GLU A 286 -15.41 23.77 13.56
CA GLU A 286 -15.11 25.18 13.35
C GLU A 286 -14.87 25.89 14.67
N GLY A 287 -13.74 26.61 14.77
CA GLY A 287 -13.33 27.33 15.99
C GLY A 287 -12.66 26.46 17.07
N ALA A 288 -12.46 25.16 16.85
CA ALA A 288 -11.73 24.29 17.79
C ALA A 288 -10.29 24.77 17.97
N LYS A 289 -9.84 24.83 19.23
CA LYS A 289 -8.44 25.12 19.55
C LYS A 289 -7.59 23.87 19.37
N LEU A 290 -6.36 24.06 18.93
CA LEU A 290 -5.44 22.94 18.71
C LEU A 290 -5.21 22.14 20.00
N GLU A 291 -5.12 22.82 21.14
CA GLU A 291 -4.92 22.20 22.44
C GLU A 291 -6.05 21.21 22.79
N ASP A 292 -7.30 21.58 22.55
CA ASP A 292 -8.48 20.74 22.83
C ASP A 292 -8.48 19.49 21.93
N VAL A 293 -8.04 19.65 20.69
CA VAL A 293 -7.94 18.53 19.72
C VAL A 293 -6.80 17.58 20.07
N VAL A 294 -5.66 18.10 20.56
CA VAL A 294 -4.53 17.32 21.06
C VAL A 294 -4.93 16.51 22.30
N GLU A 295 -5.62 17.16 23.27
CA GLU A 295 -6.11 16.48 24.46
C GLU A 295 -7.05 15.32 24.08
N LYS A 296 -7.97 15.56 23.14
CA LYS A 296 -8.90 14.56 22.66
C LYS A 296 -8.22 13.40 21.93
N TYR A 297 -7.15 13.68 21.18
CA TYR A 297 -6.32 12.65 20.57
C TYR A 297 -5.67 11.76 21.62
N ASP A 298 -5.03 12.37 22.65
CA ASP A 298 -4.36 11.63 23.71
C ASP A 298 -5.37 10.81 24.55
N ASP A 299 -6.54 11.35 24.82
CA ASP A 299 -7.63 10.64 25.48
C ASP A 299 -8.12 9.43 24.68
N ASN A 300 -8.39 9.60 23.37
CA ASN A 300 -8.82 8.53 22.50
C ASN A 300 -7.74 7.44 22.37
N TYR A 301 -6.47 7.89 22.26
CA TYR A 301 -5.33 6.95 22.24
C TYR A 301 -5.30 6.10 23.49
N ASN A 302 -5.32 6.70 24.68
CA ASN A 302 -5.19 5.99 25.95
C ASN A 302 -6.43 5.14 26.28
N LYS A 303 -7.62 5.65 26.00
CA LYS A 303 -8.88 5.02 26.41
C LYS A 303 -9.33 3.90 25.49
N TYR A 304 -9.10 4.04 24.17
CA TYR A 304 -9.67 3.13 23.18
C TYR A 304 -8.64 2.48 22.28
N PHE A 305 -7.73 3.29 21.68
CA PHE A 305 -6.82 2.79 20.66
C PHE A 305 -5.73 1.88 21.23
N LYS A 306 -5.13 2.25 22.36
CA LYS A 306 -3.99 1.53 22.94
C LYS A 306 -4.32 0.07 23.22
N THR A 307 -5.41 -0.22 23.91
CA THR A 307 -5.83 -1.60 24.22
C THR A 307 -6.09 -2.40 22.94
N TYR A 308 -6.77 -1.79 21.97
CA TYR A 308 -7.04 -2.45 20.70
C TYR A 308 -5.75 -2.80 19.95
N ILE A 309 -4.82 -1.83 19.84
CA ILE A 309 -3.60 -2.05 19.05
C ILE A 309 -2.60 -2.99 19.75
N GLU A 310 -2.56 -3.05 21.08
CA GLU A 310 -1.76 -4.00 21.81
C GLU A 310 -2.15 -5.46 21.50
N GLU A 311 -3.44 -5.74 21.30
CA GLU A 311 -3.94 -7.05 20.89
C GLU A 311 -3.85 -7.31 19.39
N LYS A 312 -4.03 -6.28 18.58
CA LYS A 312 -4.25 -6.36 17.14
C LYS A 312 -3.14 -5.71 16.29
N GLN A 313 -1.97 -5.48 16.87
CA GLN A 313 -0.83 -4.83 16.17
C GLN A 313 -0.47 -5.53 14.86
N TYR A 314 -0.73 -6.84 14.77
CA TYR A 314 -0.47 -7.63 13.57
C TYR A 314 -1.23 -7.13 12.34
N ILE A 315 -2.36 -6.41 12.50
CA ILE A 315 -3.12 -5.85 11.38
C ILE A 315 -2.28 -4.79 10.65
N LEU A 316 -1.70 -3.85 11.40
CA LEU A 316 -0.83 -2.81 10.84
C LEU A 316 0.54 -3.37 10.40
N GLU A 317 1.08 -4.36 11.13
CA GLU A 317 2.26 -5.11 10.73
C GLU A 317 2.07 -5.73 9.35
N ASN A 318 0.98 -6.48 9.15
CA ASN A 318 0.64 -7.12 7.87
C ASN A 318 0.46 -6.11 6.76
N TYR A 319 -0.16 -4.97 7.05
CA TYR A 319 -0.29 -3.89 6.09
C TYR A 319 1.08 -3.38 5.61
N LEU A 320 1.98 -3.06 6.54
CA LEU A 320 3.30 -2.55 6.19
C LEU A 320 4.16 -3.60 5.47
N VAL A 321 4.12 -4.86 5.90
CA VAL A 321 4.84 -5.95 5.24
C VAL A 321 4.32 -6.16 3.82
N ASN A 322 2.99 -6.15 3.63
CA ASN A 322 2.41 -6.27 2.30
C ASN A 322 2.82 -5.12 1.37
N GLU A 323 2.77 -3.87 1.85
CA GLU A 323 3.19 -2.71 1.07
C GLU A 323 4.68 -2.75 0.77
N TYR A 324 5.51 -3.15 1.73
CA TYR A 324 6.96 -3.30 1.57
C TYR A 324 7.29 -4.32 0.47
N PHE A 325 6.63 -5.47 0.51
CA PHE A 325 6.79 -6.53 -0.49
C PHE A 325 6.27 -6.09 -1.87
N ARG A 326 5.04 -5.56 -1.93
CA ARG A 326 4.37 -5.17 -3.16
C ARG A 326 5.12 -4.08 -3.94
N GLU A 327 5.70 -3.11 -3.25
CA GLU A 327 6.40 -1.97 -3.88
C GLU A 327 7.87 -2.24 -4.18
N LEU A 328 8.38 -3.47 -3.99
CA LEU A 328 9.80 -3.80 -4.15
C LEU A 328 10.71 -2.88 -3.33
N MET A 329 10.29 -2.57 -2.09
CA MET A 329 11.09 -1.68 -1.26
C MET A 329 12.43 -2.31 -0.87
N PRO A 330 13.46 -1.48 -0.71
CA PRO A 330 13.43 -0.01 -0.65
C PRO A 330 13.53 0.70 -2.01
N PHE A 331 13.67 -0.02 -3.13
CA PHE A 331 13.94 0.62 -4.42
C PHE A 331 12.67 0.93 -5.20
N GLY A 332 11.94 -0.04 -5.67
CA GLY A 332 10.60 0.09 -6.27
C GLY A 332 10.37 1.33 -7.14
N SER A 333 9.35 2.10 -6.77
CA SER A 333 8.94 3.34 -7.46
C SER A 333 9.48 4.62 -6.82
N PHE A 334 10.49 4.51 -5.94
CA PHE A 334 11.06 5.63 -5.19
C PHE A 334 12.42 6.05 -5.74
N ASN A 335 12.73 7.36 -5.66
CA ASN A 335 14.01 7.91 -6.16
C ASN A 335 15.17 7.54 -5.25
N THR A 336 14.94 7.45 -3.94
CA THR A 336 15.93 7.08 -2.94
C THR A 336 15.34 6.11 -1.93
N ILE A 337 16.20 5.39 -1.21
CA ILE A 337 15.73 4.53 -0.10
C ILE A 337 15.08 5.37 1.00
N TRP A 338 15.50 6.62 1.19
CA TRP A 338 14.90 7.54 2.15
C TRP A 338 13.49 7.97 1.73
N ASP A 339 13.23 8.16 0.44
CA ASP A 339 11.87 8.44 -0.07
C ASP A 339 10.92 7.28 0.23
N SER A 340 11.39 6.05 0.11
CA SER A 340 10.59 4.88 0.47
C SER A 340 10.28 4.83 1.97
N TYR A 341 11.21 5.28 2.82
CA TYR A 341 10.99 5.40 4.26
C TYR A 341 9.97 6.50 4.59
N ILE A 342 10.11 7.69 4.00
CA ILE A 342 9.12 8.78 4.15
C ILE A 342 7.73 8.27 3.77
N TYR A 343 7.60 7.51 2.70
CA TYR A 343 6.32 6.92 2.29
C TYR A 343 5.75 5.99 3.38
N ILE A 344 6.53 5.03 3.87
CA ILE A 344 6.10 4.09 4.94
C ILE A 344 5.66 4.85 6.19
N VAL A 345 6.45 5.82 6.65
CA VAL A 345 6.10 6.64 7.82
C VAL A 345 4.81 7.41 7.58
N SER A 346 4.65 8.01 6.40
CA SER A 346 3.47 8.81 6.07
C SER A 346 2.18 7.99 6.07
N ILE A 347 2.17 6.84 5.38
CA ILE A 347 0.98 5.98 5.34
C ILE A 347 0.65 5.40 6.71
N TYR A 348 1.68 5.01 7.48
CA TYR A 348 1.51 4.48 8.83
C TYR A 348 0.92 5.54 9.78
N SER A 349 1.50 6.75 9.81
CA SER A 349 1.03 7.84 10.67
C SER A 349 -0.38 8.31 10.30
N MET A 350 -0.72 8.39 9.00
CA MET A 350 -2.07 8.72 8.55
C MET A 350 -3.09 7.68 9.01
N ILE A 351 -2.80 6.39 8.83
CA ILE A 351 -3.69 5.32 9.30
C ILE A 351 -3.88 5.39 10.82
N LYS A 352 -2.80 5.60 11.58
CA LYS A 352 -2.88 5.78 13.05
C LYS A 352 -3.78 6.94 13.43
N LEU A 353 -3.60 8.13 12.83
CA LEU A 353 -4.46 9.29 13.10
C LEU A 353 -5.93 8.95 12.88
N HIS A 354 -6.25 8.31 11.76
CA HIS A 354 -7.63 7.93 11.46
C HIS A 354 -8.17 6.91 12.48
N LEU A 355 -7.42 5.87 12.82
CA LEU A 355 -7.85 4.87 13.79
C LEU A 355 -8.08 5.47 15.17
N ILE A 356 -7.20 6.39 15.62
CA ILE A 356 -7.34 7.09 16.91
C ILE A 356 -8.59 7.98 16.89
N GLY A 357 -8.82 8.74 15.82
CA GLY A 357 -10.02 9.56 15.68
C GLY A 357 -11.31 8.73 15.63
N MET A 358 -11.32 7.68 14.79
CA MET A 358 -12.46 6.77 14.70
C MET A 358 -12.73 6.04 16.02
N SER A 359 -11.68 5.67 16.77
CA SER A 359 -11.85 5.05 18.09
C SER A 359 -12.59 5.97 19.09
N GLY A 360 -12.34 7.27 19.04
CA GLY A 360 -13.07 8.25 19.82
C GLY A 360 -14.52 8.44 19.37
N TYR A 361 -14.76 8.42 18.04
CA TYR A 361 -16.10 8.55 17.48
C TYR A 361 -17.00 7.35 17.81
N HIS A 362 -16.46 6.14 17.69
CA HIS A 362 -17.19 4.89 17.94
C HIS A 362 -17.09 4.38 19.38
N HIS A 363 -16.35 5.06 20.26
CA HIS A 363 -16.05 4.63 21.64
C HIS A 363 -15.36 3.25 21.70
N GLY A 364 -14.54 2.93 20.72
CA GLY A 364 -13.80 1.69 20.56
C GLY A 364 -13.45 1.41 19.12
N LEU A 365 -12.72 0.33 18.87
CA LEU A 365 -12.40 -0.17 17.54
C LEU A 365 -12.77 -1.64 17.42
N GLU A 366 -13.27 -2.01 16.25
CA GLU A 366 -13.51 -3.38 15.83
C GLU A 366 -12.73 -3.69 14.53
N ASP A 367 -12.53 -4.96 14.25
CA ASP A 367 -11.80 -5.39 13.06
C ASP A 367 -12.43 -4.87 11.77
N GLU A 368 -13.78 -4.82 11.70
CA GLU A 368 -14.50 -4.31 10.53
C GLU A 368 -14.25 -2.83 10.26
N LEU A 369 -14.22 -2.00 11.30
CA LEU A 369 -13.90 -0.58 11.18
C LEU A 369 -12.46 -0.37 10.72
N THR A 370 -11.54 -1.13 11.30
CA THR A 370 -10.12 -1.09 10.95
C THR A 370 -9.90 -1.54 9.50
N LEU A 371 -10.55 -2.61 9.07
CA LEU A 371 -10.52 -3.08 7.69
C LEU A 371 -11.15 -2.06 6.72
N LYS A 372 -12.31 -1.46 7.09
CA LYS A 372 -12.97 -0.40 6.30
C LYS A 372 -12.01 0.74 6.02
N LEU A 373 -11.33 1.21 7.07
CA LEU A 373 -10.36 2.29 6.93
C LEU A 373 -9.17 1.87 6.06
N ILE A 374 -8.43 0.82 6.42
CA ILE A 374 -7.17 0.48 5.75
C ILE A 374 -7.42 0.13 4.27
N GLN A 375 -8.51 -0.59 3.98
CA GLN A 375 -8.90 -0.94 2.62
C GLN A 375 -9.22 0.31 1.78
N SER A 376 -10.09 1.20 2.29
CA SER A 376 -10.53 2.39 1.57
C SER A 376 -9.41 3.44 1.46
N PHE A 377 -8.56 3.57 2.48
CA PHE A 377 -7.32 4.35 2.45
C PHE A 377 -6.38 3.84 1.34
N SER A 378 -6.14 2.53 1.29
CA SER A 378 -5.28 1.94 0.26
C SER A 378 -5.83 2.22 -1.14
N ARG A 379 -7.15 2.15 -1.33
CA ARG A 379 -7.80 2.46 -2.60
C ARG A 379 -7.57 3.90 -3.05
N VAL A 380 -7.57 4.84 -2.12
CA VAL A 380 -7.48 6.27 -2.41
C VAL A 380 -6.04 6.76 -2.48
N VAL A 381 -5.18 6.28 -1.57
CA VAL A 381 -3.79 6.76 -1.43
C VAL A 381 -2.84 5.97 -2.32
N VAL A 382 -2.83 4.65 -2.19
CA VAL A 382 -1.82 3.78 -2.82
C VAL A 382 -1.92 3.79 -4.35
N HIS A 383 -3.12 3.89 -4.91
CA HIS A 383 -3.34 3.96 -6.36
C HIS A 383 -3.18 5.37 -6.96
N THR A 384 -2.64 6.33 -6.20
CA THR A 384 -2.42 7.70 -6.69
C THR A 384 -0.94 8.08 -6.61
N PRO A 385 -0.09 7.65 -7.57
CA PRO A 385 1.34 7.92 -7.54
C PRO A 385 1.70 9.41 -7.43
N SER A 386 0.93 10.28 -8.09
CA SER A 386 1.12 11.73 -8.01
C SER A 386 0.90 12.28 -6.59
N TYR A 387 -0.03 11.70 -5.83
CA TYR A 387 -0.24 12.07 -4.44
C TYR A 387 0.92 11.58 -3.57
N ILE A 388 1.41 10.35 -3.76
CA ILE A 388 2.58 9.83 -3.04
C ILE A 388 3.79 10.73 -3.25
N GLN A 389 4.08 11.11 -4.50
CA GLN A 389 5.17 12.04 -4.79
C GLN A 389 4.94 13.42 -4.14
N SER A 390 3.70 13.88 -4.07
CA SER A 390 3.37 15.15 -3.44
C SER A 390 3.52 15.12 -1.91
N ILE A 391 3.30 13.97 -1.25
CA ILE A 391 3.57 13.76 0.18
C ILE A 391 5.07 13.87 0.44
N ILE A 392 5.87 13.08 -0.29
CA ILE A 392 7.33 13.05 -0.13
C ILE A 392 7.90 14.46 -0.33
N LYS A 393 7.43 15.15 -1.38
CA LYS A 393 7.85 16.53 -1.65
C LYS A 393 7.47 17.48 -0.50
N LEU A 394 6.25 17.41 0.00
CA LEU A 394 5.77 18.28 1.09
C LEU A 394 6.64 18.11 2.33
N ILE A 395 6.91 16.88 2.74
CA ILE A 395 7.72 16.58 3.93
C ILE A 395 9.14 17.11 3.75
N LYS A 396 9.75 16.94 2.58
CA LYS A 396 11.10 17.45 2.28
C LYS A 396 11.13 18.99 2.24
N ASP A 397 10.22 19.61 1.51
CA ASP A 397 10.16 21.07 1.37
C ASP A 397 9.90 21.76 2.73
N SER A 398 9.22 21.11 3.66
CA SER A 398 8.96 21.58 5.01
C SER A 398 10.12 21.34 5.99
N GLY A 399 11.20 20.66 5.56
CA GLY A 399 12.33 20.28 6.40
C GLY A 399 12.01 19.21 7.46
N PHE A 400 10.89 18.49 7.30
CA PHE A 400 10.45 17.45 8.24
C PHE A 400 10.94 16.04 7.85
N ASP A 401 11.90 15.92 6.96
CA ASP A 401 12.44 14.65 6.47
C ASP A 401 13.64 14.12 7.27
N SER A 402 14.02 14.72 8.39
CA SER A 402 15.04 14.14 9.27
C SER A 402 14.53 12.91 10.01
N LEU A 403 15.44 12.02 10.43
CA LEU A 403 15.08 10.84 11.24
C LEU A 403 14.32 11.24 12.52
N ALA A 404 14.71 12.34 13.17
CA ALA A 404 14.04 12.85 14.35
C ALA A 404 12.59 13.25 14.05
N HIS A 405 12.35 13.99 12.98
CA HIS A 405 10.99 14.37 12.57
C HIS A 405 10.15 13.15 12.18
N MET A 406 10.73 12.20 11.43
CA MET A 406 10.03 10.95 11.09
C MET A 406 9.66 10.16 12.35
N SER A 407 10.53 10.12 13.35
CA SER A 407 10.23 9.45 14.63
C SER A 407 9.09 10.13 15.38
N ILE A 408 8.99 11.46 15.35
CA ILE A 408 7.86 12.21 15.93
C ILE A 408 6.54 11.83 15.24
N LEU A 409 6.52 11.63 13.93
CA LEU A 409 5.31 11.23 13.20
C LEU A 409 4.81 9.82 13.60
N ILE A 410 5.71 8.98 14.11
CA ILE A 410 5.42 7.57 14.44
C ILE A 410 5.07 7.42 15.92
N LYS A 411 5.86 8.04 16.81
CA LYS A 411 5.84 7.79 18.25
C LYS A 411 4.55 8.29 18.90
N SER A 412 3.87 7.41 19.63
CA SER A 412 2.61 7.70 20.35
C SER A 412 2.72 7.44 21.84
#